data_01d4d0a882791884f21063667c249f3b
#
_entry.id   01d4d0a882791884f21063667c249f3b
#
_cell.length_a   1.000
_cell.length_b   1.000
_cell.length_c   1.000
_cell.angle_alpha   90.00
_cell.angle_beta   90.00
_cell.angle_gamma   90.00
#
_symmetry.space_group_name_H-M   'P 1'
#
loop_
_entity.id
_entity.type
_entity.pdbx_description
1 polymer ?
#
loop_
_entity_poly.entity_id
_entity_poly.type
_entity_poly.pdbx_seq_one_letter_code
_entity_poly.pdbx_strand_id
1 'polypeptide(L)'
;IPLWDRDISRYIYSNRIPVFNPLEDFLYHLPVWDGKDRIRGLAQTVPCENKHWVDLFHRWFLNMVMHWRGTDKKYANNVSPLLVGPQGCRKSTFCRSLIPPAMRAYYTDSIDFSRKTDAELYLNRFALINIDEFDQISATQQGYLKHILQKPIVNMRKPYGNAVLEMRRYASFIATSNQKDLLTDPTGSRRFICIEVTGTIDT
;
A
#
# COMPACT_ATOMS: atom_id res chain seq x y z
N ILE A 1 -39.27 -8.16 -22.30
CA ILE A 1 -38.11 -8.25 -23.17
C ILE A 1 -37.06 -9.04 -22.39
N PRO A 2 -36.59 -10.20 -22.86
CA PRO A 2 -35.54 -10.94 -22.18
C PRO A 2 -34.24 -10.11 -22.21
N LEU A 3 -33.70 -9.82 -21.02
CA LEU A 3 -32.39 -9.17 -20.85
C LEU A 3 -31.31 -10.25 -20.97
N TRP A 4 -30.37 -10.03 -21.86
CA TRP A 4 -29.21 -10.92 -22.01
C TRP A 4 -28.07 -10.45 -21.11
N ASP A 5 -27.25 -11.37 -20.59
CA ASP A 5 -26.07 -11.05 -19.78
C ASP A 5 -25.18 -9.98 -20.41
N ARG A 6 -25.10 -9.98 -21.75
CA ARG A 6 -24.38 -8.94 -22.51
C ARG A 6 -24.98 -7.55 -22.36
N ASP A 7 -26.31 -7.40 -22.25
CA ASP A 7 -26.97 -6.11 -22.13
C ASP A 7 -26.84 -5.59 -20.70
N ILE A 8 -26.91 -6.48 -19.70
CA ILE A 8 -26.61 -6.18 -18.31
C ILE A 8 -25.17 -5.71 -18.17
N SER A 9 -24.22 -6.44 -18.74
CA SER A 9 -22.81 -6.06 -18.73
C SER A 9 -22.56 -4.71 -19.40
N ARG A 10 -23.17 -4.44 -20.55
CA ARG A 10 -23.09 -3.13 -21.23
C ARG A 10 -23.63 -2.00 -20.38
N TYR A 11 -24.72 -2.23 -19.66
CA TYR A 11 -25.30 -1.22 -18.76
C TYR A 11 -24.40 -0.97 -17.56
N ILE A 12 -23.90 -2.03 -16.90
CA ILE A 12 -23.01 -1.94 -15.75
C ILE A 12 -21.70 -1.19 -16.10
N TYR A 13 -21.14 -1.45 -17.28
CA TYR A 13 -19.91 -0.80 -17.75
C TYR A 13 -20.14 0.52 -18.52
N SER A 14 -21.38 1.00 -18.58
CA SER A 14 -21.68 2.28 -19.20
C SER A 14 -21.36 3.45 -18.24
N ASN A 15 -21.27 4.65 -18.80
CA ASN A 15 -21.14 5.89 -18.02
C ASN A 15 -22.42 6.34 -17.31
N ARG A 16 -23.51 5.55 -17.41
CA ARG A 16 -24.80 5.83 -16.74
C ARG A 16 -24.79 5.38 -15.29
N ILE A 17 -23.92 4.47 -14.91
CA ILE A 17 -23.77 4.03 -13.52
C ILE A 17 -22.66 4.85 -12.87
N PRO A 18 -22.91 5.53 -11.75
CA PRO A 18 -21.88 6.23 -11.01
C PRO A 18 -20.76 5.26 -10.59
N VAL A 19 -19.53 5.68 -10.80
CA VAL A 19 -18.38 4.92 -10.31
C VAL A 19 -18.32 5.08 -8.80
N PHE A 20 -18.45 3.97 -8.08
CA PHE A 20 -18.27 3.94 -6.63
C PHE A 20 -16.81 3.67 -6.29
N ASN A 21 -16.20 4.56 -5.50
CA ASN A 21 -14.86 4.38 -4.96
C ASN A 21 -14.95 4.19 -3.45
N PRO A 22 -14.75 2.97 -2.95
CA PRO A 22 -14.91 2.67 -1.52
C PRO A 22 -13.88 3.38 -0.63
N LEU A 23 -12.69 3.73 -1.16
CA LEU A 23 -11.68 4.46 -0.40
C LEU A 23 -12.08 5.94 -0.23
N GLU A 24 -12.60 6.56 -1.28
CA GLU A 24 -13.12 7.92 -1.23
C GLU A 24 -14.37 8.00 -0.35
N ASP A 25 -15.27 7.02 -0.49
CA ASP A 25 -16.49 6.92 0.32
C ASP A 25 -16.16 6.81 1.81
N PHE A 26 -15.21 5.94 2.17
CA PHE A 26 -14.73 5.83 3.55
C PHE A 26 -14.19 7.16 4.08
N LEU A 27 -13.35 7.86 3.31
CA LEU A 27 -12.78 9.14 3.72
C LEU A 27 -13.83 10.25 3.84
N TYR A 28 -14.86 10.20 3.00
CA TYR A 28 -15.95 11.18 3.03
C TYR A 28 -16.83 11.05 4.28
N HIS A 29 -17.00 9.83 4.79
CA HIS A 29 -17.82 9.55 5.97
C HIS A 29 -17.04 9.57 7.30
N LEU A 30 -15.76 9.98 7.26
CA LEU A 30 -15.03 10.17 8.50
C LEU A 30 -15.65 11.25 9.38
N PRO A 31 -15.68 11.07 10.71
CA PRO A 31 -16.13 12.10 11.63
C PRO A 31 -15.23 13.34 11.57
N VAL A 32 -15.76 14.46 12.02
CA VAL A 32 -14.97 15.69 12.16
C VAL A 32 -13.76 15.42 13.06
N TRP A 33 -12.60 15.93 12.65
CA TRP A 33 -11.37 15.73 13.40
C TRP A 33 -11.44 16.39 14.79
N ASP A 34 -11.11 15.62 15.81
CA ASP A 34 -11.13 16.02 17.22
C ASP A 34 -9.81 16.64 17.71
N GLY A 35 -8.89 16.94 16.81
CA GLY A 35 -7.58 17.52 17.13
C GLY A 35 -6.50 16.53 17.57
N LYS A 36 -6.80 15.23 17.70
CA LYS A 36 -5.84 14.21 18.14
C LYS A 36 -5.07 13.61 16.97
N ASP A 37 -3.75 13.61 17.06
CA ASP A 37 -2.87 12.99 16.07
C ASP A 37 -2.72 11.48 16.33
N ARG A 38 -3.67 10.70 15.81
CA ARG A 38 -3.66 9.25 15.94
C ARG A 38 -2.58 8.57 15.11
N ILE A 39 -2.12 9.21 14.03
CA ILE A 39 -1.06 8.67 13.18
C ILE A 39 0.26 8.62 13.95
N ARG A 40 0.59 9.70 14.67
CA ARG A 40 1.77 9.73 15.53
C ARG A 40 1.64 8.74 16.69
N GLY A 41 0.47 8.65 17.31
CA GLY A 41 0.19 7.66 18.35
C GLY A 41 0.43 6.23 17.85
N LEU A 42 -0.04 5.93 16.65
CA LEU A 42 0.17 4.61 16.02
C LEU A 42 1.66 4.34 15.74
N ALA A 43 2.41 5.33 15.26
CA ALA A 43 3.85 5.19 15.08
C ALA A 43 4.60 4.89 16.39
N GLN A 44 4.16 5.50 17.49
CA GLN A 44 4.77 5.34 18.81
C GLN A 44 4.56 3.94 19.42
N THR A 45 3.62 3.15 18.91
CA THR A 45 3.45 1.75 19.34
C THR A 45 4.59 0.84 18.87
N VAL A 46 5.40 1.29 17.90
CA VAL A 46 6.56 0.55 17.38
C VAL A 46 7.80 0.91 18.21
N PRO A 47 8.30 0.00 19.08
CA PRO A 47 9.51 0.26 19.85
C PRO A 47 10.74 0.28 18.94
N CYS A 48 11.39 1.43 18.81
CA CYS A 48 12.61 1.59 18.01
C CYS A 48 13.45 2.76 18.54
N GLU A 49 14.76 2.75 18.24
CA GLU A 49 15.68 3.82 18.63
C GLU A 49 15.75 4.99 17.64
N ASN A 50 15.12 4.85 16.47
CA ASN A 50 15.16 5.88 15.43
C ASN A 50 14.31 7.09 15.81
N LYS A 51 14.97 8.18 16.20
CA LYS A 51 14.32 9.44 16.62
C LYS A 51 13.43 10.09 15.55
N HIS A 52 13.66 9.76 14.29
CA HIS A 52 12.90 10.31 13.18
C HIS A 52 11.72 9.41 12.75
N TRP A 53 11.57 8.23 13.36
CA TRP A 53 10.56 7.26 12.95
C TRP A 53 9.15 7.85 12.91
N VAL A 54 8.73 8.51 13.99
CA VAL A 54 7.37 9.04 14.11
C VAL A 54 7.06 10.06 13.03
N ASP A 55 8.01 10.97 12.71
CA ASP A 55 7.83 11.97 11.66
C ASP A 55 7.85 11.35 10.26
N LEU A 56 8.74 10.39 10.01
CA LEU A 56 8.82 9.69 8.74
C LEU A 56 7.57 8.85 8.47
N PHE A 57 7.09 8.13 9.48
CA PHE A 57 5.85 7.36 9.39
C PHE A 57 4.65 8.26 9.15
N HIS A 58 4.54 9.37 9.88
CA HIS A 58 3.46 10.33 9.72
C HIS A 58 3.38 10.85 8.27
N ARG A 59 4.51 11.28 7.71
CA ARG A 59 4.58 11.75 6.31
C ARG A 59 4.23 10.65 5.31
N TRP A 60 4.74 9.45 5.51
CA TRP A 60 4.43 8.30 4.66
C TRP A 60 2.93 7.95 4.70
N PHE A 61 2.33 7.97 5.90
CA PHE A 61 0.91 7.66 6.09
C PHE A 61 0.01 8.72 5.41
N LEU A 62 0.34 9.99 5.55
CA LEU A 62 -0.39 11.07 4.86
C LEU A 62 -0.30 10.91 3.34
N ASN A 63 0.86 10.56 2.79
CA ASN A 63 1.02 10.30 1.36
C ASN A 63 0.17 9.08 0.92
N MET A 64 0.08 8.05 1.75
CA MET A 64 -0.81 6.89 1.48
C MET A 64 -2.28 7.35 1.36
N VAL A 65 -2.76 8.16 2.29
CA VAL A 65 -4.13 8.68 2.26
C VAL A 65 -4.36 9.62 1.06
N MET A 66 -3.36 10.41 0.67
CA MET A 66 -3.43 11.22 -0.56
C MET A 66 -3.65 10.37 -1.82
N HIS A 67 -3.03 9.18 -1.91
CA HIS A 67 -3.29 8.24 -3.00
C HIS A 67 -4.73 7.70 -2.96
N TRP A 68 -5.28 7.42 -1.79
CA TRP A 68 -6.69 7.01 -1.66
C TRP A 68 -7.65 8.07 -2.17
N ARG A 69 -7.38 9.35 -1.89
CA ARG A 69 -8.13 10.49 -2.42
C ARG A 69 -7.91 10.73 -3.92
N GLY A 70 -6.81 10.19 -4.49
CA GLY A 70 -6.42 10.40 -5.88
C GLY A 70 -6.15 11.85 -6.24
N THR A 71 -5.77 12.66 -5.29
CA THR A 71 -5.46 14.08 -5.49
C THR A 71 -4.09 14.28 -6.14
N ASP A 72 -3.18 13.33 -5.98
CA ASP A 72 -1.85 13.38 -6.58
C ASP A 72 -1.67 12.28 -7.64
N LYS A 73 -1.51 12.70 -8.90
CA LYS A 73 -1.19 11.82 -10.04
C LYS A 73 0.26 11.96 -10.49
N LYS A 74 1.00 12.93 -9.94
CA LYS A 74 2.35 13.25 -10.39
C LYS A 74 3.40 12.45 -9.64
N TYR A 75 3.19 12.20 -8.36
CA TYR A 75 4.16 11.54 -7.50
C TYR A 75 3.60 10.26 -6.89
N ALA A 76 4.43 9.24 -6.80
CA ALA A 76 4.12 8.03 -6.06
C ALA A 76 4.54 8.17 -4.61
N ASN A 77 3.91 7.43 -3.70
CA ASN A 77 4.47 7.18 -2.37
C ASN A 77 5.62 6.18 -2.51
N ASN A 78 6.77 6.70 -2.96
CA ASN A 78 7.92 5.93 -3.44
C ASN A 78 8.89 5.49 -2.34
N VAL A 79 8.63 5.91 -1.11
CA VAL A 79 9.37 5.48 0.08
C VAL A 79 8.42 4.64 0.94
N SER A 80 8.92 3.54 1.48
CA SER A 80 8.13 2.57 2.23
C SER A 80 8.79 2.25 3.56
N PRO A 81 8.06 2.17 4.68
CA PRO A 81 8.61 1.62 5.92
C PRO A 81 9.00 0.15 5.74
N LEU A 82 10.14 -0.23 6.31
CA LEU A 82 10.60 -1.60 6.43
C LEU A 82 10.88 -1.89 7.91
N LEU A 83 10.02 -2.69 8.51
CA LEU A 83 10.13 -3.08 9.91
C LEU A 83 11.00 -4.34 10.01
N VAL A 84 12.16 -4.21 10.64
CA VAL A 84 13.12 -5.30 10.81
C VAL A 84 13.17 -5.71 12.28
N GLY A 85 13.03 -6.99 12.59
CA GLY A 85 13.07 -7.46 13.97
C GLY A 85 12.75 -8.94 14.10
N PRO A 86 12.87 -9.52 15.30
CA PRO A 86 12.67 -10.94 15.50
C PRO A 86 11.26 -11.40 15.13
N GLN A 87 11.11 -12.67 14.87
CA GLN A 87 9.80 -13.30 14.69
C GLN A 87 8.96 -13.14 15.97
N GLY A 88 7.65 -12.95 15.81
CA GLY A 88 6.71 -12.82 16.93
C GLY A 88 6.59 -11.41 17.51
N CYS A 89 7.38 -10.42 17.10
CA CYS A 89 7.24 -9.04 17.59
C CYS A 89 6.06 -8.25 16.98
N ARG A 90 5.11 -8.93 16.31
CA ARG A 90 3.84 -8.41 15.77
C ARG A 90 3.98 -7.43 14.59
N LYS A 91 5.05 -7.49 13.80
CA LYS A 91 5.24 -6.62 12.62
C LYS A 91 4.09 -6.70 11.62
N SER A 92 3.75 -7.91 11.16
CA SER A 92 2.69 -8.13 10.17
C SER A 92 1.31 -7.77 10.73
N THR A 93 1.07 -7.98 12.04
CA THR A 93 -0.15 -7.54 12.74
C THR A 93 -0.26 -6.01 12.70
N PHE A 94 0.83 -5.30 13.02
CA PHE A 94 0.89 -3.84 12.93
C PHE A 94 0.59 -3.37 11.50
N CYS A 95 1.25 -3.94 10.48
CA CYS A 95 0.99 -3.58 9.08
C CYS A 95 -0.50 -3.72 8.71
N ARG A 96 -1.13 -4.79 9.17
CA ARG A 96 -2.56 -5.05 8.93
C ARG A 96 -3.46 -4.06 9.68
N SER A 97 -3.08 -3.62 10.88
CA SER A 97 -3.86 -2.68 11.70
C SER A 97 -3.91 -1.27 11.11
N LEU A 98 -2.98 -0.91 10.20
CA LEU A 98 -2.95 0.39 9.53
C LEU A 98 -4.19 0.64 8.65
N ILE A 99 -4.86 -0.43 8.24
CA ILE A 99 -6.07 -0.36 7.43
C ILE A 99 -7.29 -0.60 8.33
N PRO A 100 -8.23 0.36 8.39
CA PRO A 100 -9.45 0.21 9.18
C PRO A 100 -10.23 -1.06 8.81
N PRO A 101 -10.98 -1.66 9.76
CA PRO A 101 -11.73 -2.89 9.51
C PRO A 101 -12.66 -2.81 8.28
N ALA A 102 -13.33 -1.68 8.07
CA ALA A 102 -14.22 -1.45 6.92
C ALA A 102 -13.49 -1.49 5.57
N MET A 103 -12.18 -1.22 5.55
CA MET A 103 -11.35 -1.22 4.36
C MET A 103 -10.44 -2.44 4.24
N ARG A 104 -10.61 -3.46 5.07
CA ARG A 104 -9.73 -4.64 5.14
C ARG A 104 -9.62 -5.41 3.82
N ALA A 105 -10.64 -5.37 2.98
CA ALA A 105 -10.63 -5.97 1.65
C ALA A 105 -9.62 -5.31 0.67
N TYR A 106 -9.11 -4.13 1.04
CA TYR A 106 -8.12 -3.35 0.25
C TYR A 106 -6.71 -3.44 0.85
N TYR A 107 -6.48 -4.38 1.75
CA TYR A 107 -5.16 -4.77 2.25
C TYR A 107 -4.77 -6.12 1.68
N THR A 108 -3.48 -6.29 1.36
CA THR A 108 -2.90 -7.59 1.05
C THR A 108 -1.48 -7.70 1.59
N ASP A 109 -1.09 -8.89 2.00
CA ASP A 109 0.28 -9.31 2.35
C ASP A 109 0.79 -10.41 1.40
N SER A 110 0.05 -10.66 0.32
CA SER A 110 0.38 -11.67 -0.68
C SER A 110 0.49 -11.01 -2.06
N ILE A 111 1.72 -10.67 -2.46
CA ILE A 111 2.02 -10.13 -3.79
C ILE A 111 3.10 -10.98 -4.46
N ASP A 112 2.83 -11.41 -5.70
CA ASP A 112 3.78 -12.16 -6.52
C ASP A 112 4.43 -11.23 -7.55
N PHE A 113 5.68 -10.85 -7.30
CA PHE A 113 6.46 -10.00 -8.21
C PHE A 113 6.94 -10.72 -9.49
N SER A 114 6.79 -12.02 -9.60
CA SER A 114 7.07 -12.76 -10.84
C SER A 114 6.02 -12.49 -11.92
N ARG A 115 4.79 -12.19 -11.50
CA ARG A 115 3.65 -11.85 -12.35
C ARG A 115 3.49 -10.33 -12.47
N LYS A 116 4.33 -9.70 -13.27
CA LYS A 116 4.41 -8.24 -13.38
C LYS A 116 3.06 -7.56 -13.65
N THR A 117 2.24 -8.12 -14.53
CA THR A 117 0.91 -7.57 -14.86
C THR A 117 -0.02 -7.58 -13.66
N ASP A 118 -0.03 -8.68 -12.90
CA ASP A 118 -0.88 -8.79 -11.71
C ASP A 118 -0.40 -7.86 -10.60
N ALA A 119 0.93 -7.76 -10.40
CA ALA A 119 1.52 -6.85 -9.42
C ALA A 119 1.20 -5.37 -9.74
N GLU A 120 1.14 -4.99 -11.02
CA GLU A 120 0.71 -3.64 -11.42
C GLU A 120 -0.78 -3.41 -11.19
N LEU A 121 -1.64 -4.40 -11.44
CA LEU A 121 -3.07 -4.31 -11.11
C LEU A 121 -3.31 -4.12 -9.62
N TYR A 122 -2.46 -4.70 -8.78
CA TYR A 122 -2.53 -4.54 -7.32
C TYR A 122 -2.37 -3.08 -6.89
N LEU A 123 -1.59 -2.26 -7.63
CA LEU A 123 -1.47 -0.83 -7.34
C LEU A 123 -2.79 -0.07 -7.47
N ASN A 124 -3.68 -0.51 -8.36
CA ASN A 124 -5.01 0.08 -8.53
C ASN A 124 -6.06 -0.55 -7.60
N ARG A 125 -5.86 -1.79 -7.16
CA ARG A 125 -6.85 -2.54 -6.39
C ARG A 125 -6.75 -2.34 -4.89
N PHE A 126 -5.54 -2.29 -4.35
CA PHE A 126 -5.30 -2.25 -2.90
C PHE A 126 -4.97 -0.85 -2.41
N ALA A 127 -5.28 -0.57 -1.15
CA ALA A 127 -4.93 0.65 -0.44
C ALA A 127 -3.54 0.56 0.20
N LEU A 128 -3.21 -0.65 0.70
CA LEU A 128 -1.92 -0.96 1.31
C LEU A 128 -1.50 -2.38 0.94
N ILE A 129 -0.25 -2.52 0.52
CA ILE A 129 0.40 -3.79 0.23
C ILE A 129 1.53 -3.98 1.25
N ASN A 130 1.44 -5.00 2.08
CA ASN A 130 2.53 -5.42 2.93
C ASN A 130 3.41 -6.44 2.19
N ILE A 131 4.70 -6.16 2.08
CA ILE A 131 5.68 -7.11 1.59
C ILE A 131 6.21 -7.86 2.81
N ASP A 132 5.51 -8.94 3.15
CA ASP A 132 5.95 -9.80 4.25
C ASP A 132 7.20 -10.59 3.83
N GLU A 133 8.10 -10.83 4.78
CA GLU A 133 9.37 -11.53 4.51
C GLU A 133 10.17 -10.91 3.34
N PHE A 134 10.38 -9.60 3.39
CA PHE A 134 11.13 -8.85 2.36
C PHE A 134 12.49 -9.46 2.01
N ASP A 135 13.12 -10.14 2.94
CA ASP A 135 14.39 -10.86 2.77
C ASP A 135 14.29 -12.06 1.82
N GLN A 136 13.09 -12.59 1.55
CA GLN A 136 12.88 -13.69 0.61
C GLN A 136 12.75 -13.21 -0.85
N ILE A 137 12.69 -11.89 -1.09
CA ILE A 137 12.56 -11.33 -2.44
C ILE A 137 13.90 -11.43 -3.16
N SER A 138 13.91 -12.11 -4.32
CA SER A 138 15.11 -12.22 -5.15
C SER A 138 15.60 -10.86 -5.69
N ALA A 139 16.89 -10.75 -6.04
CA ALA A 139 17.47 -9.52 -6.59
C ALA A 139 16.72 -9.01 -7.85
N THR A 140 16.25 -9.90 -8.70
CA THR A 140 15.44 -9.56 -9.89
C THR A 140 14.10 -8.95 -9.49
N GLN A 141 13.42 -9.54 -8.51
CA GLN A 141 12.16 -9.05 -7.98
C GLN A 141 12.33 -7.71 -7.26
N GLN A 142 13.43 -7.50 -6.53
CA GLN A 142 13.75 -6.21 -5.92
C GLN A 142 13.94 -5.11 -6.98
N GLY A 143 14.56 -5.43 -8.12
CA GLY A 143 14.68 -4.50 -9.25
C GLY A 143 13.31 -4.06 -9.77
N TYR A 144 12.39 -5.01 -9.93
CA TYR A 144 11.03 -4.72 -10.35
C TYR A 144 10.22 -3.96 -9.27
N LEU A 145 10.37 -4.32 -8.00
CA LEU A 145 9.76 -3.61 -6.88
C LEU A 145 10.19 -2.13 -6.87
N LYS A 146 11.49 -1.85 -7.06
CA LYS A 146 12.00 -0.48 -7.17
C LYS A 146 11.33 0.30 -8.31
N HIS A 147 10.99 -0.36 -9.40
CA HIS A 147 10.26 0.23 -10.51
C HIS A 147 8.81 0.56 -10.15
N ILE A 148 8.06 -0.39 -9.57
CA ILE A 148 6.65 -0.17 -9.25
C ILE A 148 6.44 0.81 -8.08
N LEU A 149 7.40 0.91 -7.16
CA LEU A 149 7.35 1.92 -6.09
C LEU A 149 7.28 3.35 -6.63
N GLN A 150 7.88 3.60 -7.79
CA GLN A 150 7.96 4.94 -8.39
C GLN A 150 6.80 5.27 -9.34
N LYS A 151 5.98 4.29 -9.72
CA LYS A 151 4.86 4.53 -10.63
C LYS A 151 3.75 5.34 -9.95
N PRO A 152 3.43 6.57 -10.40
CA PRO A 152 2.32 7.35 -9.85
C PRO A 152 0.97 6.92 -10.40
N ILE A 153 0.96 6.34 -11.60
CA ILE A 153 -0.21 5.83 -12.31
C ILE A 153 0.10 4.46 -12.91
N VAL A 154 -0.93 3.71 -13.23
CA VAL A 154 -0.81 2.38 -13.85
C VAL A 154 -1.39 2.43 -15.25
N ASN A 155 -0.54 2.22 -16.26
CA ASN A 155 -0.94 2.15 -17.66
C ASN A 155 -0.91 0.69 -18.10
N MET A 156 -2.07 0.05 -18.15
CA MET A 156 -2.12 -1.36 -18.55
C MET A 156 -3.44 -1.75 -19.19
N ARG A 157 -3.38 -2.87 -19.89
CA ARG A 157 -4.57 -3.53 -20.41
C ARG A 157 -5.17 -4.41 -19.32
N LYS A 158 -6.43 -4.19 -18.98
CA LYS A 158 -7.16 -5.12 -18.11
C LYS A 158 -7.24 -6.49 -18.79
N PRO A 159 -7.28 -7.60 -18.03
CA PRO A 159 -7.55 -8.92 -18.58
C PRO A 159 -8.80 -8.87 -19.48
N TYR A 160 -8.70 -9.46 -20.67
CA TYR A 160 -9.76 -9.46 -21.70
C TYR A 160 -10.16 -8.09 -22.27
N GLY A 161 -9.45 -7.02 -21.91
CA GLY A 161 -9.67 -5.68 -22.44
C GLY A 161 -8.91 -5.45 -23.76
N ASN A 162 -9.46 -4.63 -24.65
CA ASN A 162 -8.84 -4.33 -25.96
C ASN A 162 -7.98 -3.06 -25.96
N ALA A 163 -8.11 -2.21 -24.94
CA ALA A 163 -7.40 -0.94 -24.85
C ALA A 163 -6.49 -0.87 -23.59
N VAL A 164 -5.38 -0.16 -23.72
CA VAL A 164 -4.56 0.26 -22.59
C VAL A 164 -5.30 1.40 -21.89
N LEU A 165 -5.53 1.26 -20.60
CA LEU A 165 -6.20 2.24 -19.78
C LEU A 165 -5.22 2.82 -18.76
N GLU A 166 -5.29 4.12 -18.56
CA GLU A 166 -4.68 4.77 -17.41
C GLU A 166 -5.56 4.52 -16.18
N MET A 167 -4.97 3.90 -15.16
CA MET A 167 -5.64 3.62 -13.91
C MET A 167 -4.93 4.35 -12.76
N ARG A 168 -5.70 4.82 -11.80
CA ARG A 168 -5.16 5.44 -10.59
C ARG A 168 -4.39 4.42 -9.78
N ARG A 169 -3.32 4.85 -9.16
CA ARG A 169 -2.67 4.10 -8.10
C ARG A 169 -3.28 4.49 -6.77
N TYR A 170 -3.70 3.51 -5.99
CA TYR A 170 -4.14 3.66 -4.60
C TYR A 170 -3.11 3.11 -3.62
N ALA A 171 -2.41 2.05 -4.01
CA ALA A 171 -1.54 1.32 -3.12
C ALA A 171 -0.30 2.10 -2.70
N SER A 172 -0.06 2.11 -1.40
CA SER A 172 1.26 2.32 -0.81
C SER A 172 1.82 0.99 -0.33
N PHE A 173 3.13 0.95 -0.07
CA PHE A 173 3.81 -0.25 0.39
C PHE A 173 4.33 -0.07 1.81
N ILE A 174 4.33 -1.15 2.56
CA ILE A 174 5.07 -1.36 3.80
C ILE A 174 5.73 -2.72 3.71
N ALA A 175 6.80 -2.96 4.44
CA ALA A 175 7.49 -4.24 4.40
C ALA A 175 7.90 -4.71 5.78
N THR A 176 8.06 -6.03 5.94
CA THR A 176 8.59 -6.65 7.16
C THR A 176 9.75 -7.58 6.82
N SER A 177 10.69 -7.72 7.73
CA SER A 177 11.79 -8.69 7.63
C SER A 177 12.23 -9.18 8.99
N ASN A 178 12.80 -10.38 9.03
CA ASN A 178 13.46 -10.92 10.21
C ASN A 178 14.99 -10.75 10.16
N GLN A 179 15.55 -10.32 9.02
CA GLN A 179 17.00 -10.22 8.81
C GLN A 179 17.49 -8.78 9.01
N LYS A 180 18.47 -8.61 9.91
CA LYS A 180 19.06 -7.30 10.22
C LYS A 180 20.03 -6.79 9.15
N ASP A 181 20.56 -7.63 8.30
CA ASP A 181 21.52 -7.27 7.25
C ASP A 181 20.97 -6.25 6.26
N LEU A 182 19.65 -6.20 6.11
CA LEU A 182 18.95 -5.21 5.28
C LEU A 182 19.12 -3.77 5.77
N LEU A 183 19.50 -3.57 7.03
CA LEU A 183 19.73 -2.23 7.61
C LEU A 183 21.06 -1.62 7.16
N THR A 184 21.98 -2.44 6.65
CA THR A 184 23.36 -2.05 6.31
C THR A 184 23.58 -1.85 4.80
N ASP A 185 22.61 -2.22 3.93
CA ASP A 185 22.74 -2.05 2.48
C ASP A 185 22.53 -0.59 2.05
N PRO A 186 23.61 0.15 1.66
CA PRO A 186 23.50 1.53 1.24
C PRO A 186 22.84 1.71 -0.14
N THR A 187 22.76 0.66 -0.97
CA THR A 187 22.31 0.75 -2.36
C THR A 187 20.79 0.61 -2.49
N GLY A 188 20.14 -0.09 -1.55
CA GLY A 188 18.67 -0.28 -1.49
C GLY A 188 17.95 0.75 -0.64
N SER A 189 18.64 1.38 0.30
CA SER A 189 18.06 2.07 1.44
C SER A 189 17.28 3.35 1.13
N ARG A 190 17.55 4.06 0.03
CA ARG A 190 16.87 5.35 -0.23
C ARG A 190 15.34 5.26 -0.45
N ARG A 191 14.81 4.05 -0.69
CA ARG A 191 13.38 3.79 -0.87
C ARG A 191 12.71 3.17 0.33
N PHE A 192 13.49 2.81 1.33
CA PHE A 192 12.97 2.19 2.54
C PHE A 192 13.39 2.97 3.78
N ILE A 193 12.41 3.22 4.64
CA ILE A 193 12.62 3.70 6.00
C ILE A 193 12.85 2.44 6.85
N CYS A 194 14.11 2.03 6.95
CA CYS A 194 14.48 0.83 7.71
C CYS A 194 14.43 1.13 9.21
N ILE A 195 13.63 0.37 9.94
CA ILE A 195 13.41 0.51 11.37
C ILE A 195 13.68 -0.82 12.06
N GLU A 196 14.65 -0.82 12.96
CA GLU A 196 14.85 -1.95 13.87
C GLU A 196 13.80 -1.90 14.99
N VAL A 197 12.96 -2.93 15.04
CA VAL A 197 11.96 -3.11 16.08
C VAL A 197 12.64 -3.81 17.26
N THR A 198 12.79 -3.07 18.37
CA THR A 198 13.56 -3.52 19.54
C THR A 198 12.75 -4.31 20.56
N GLY A 199 11.43 -4.39 20.40
CA GLY A 199 10.52 -5.09 21.31
C GLY A 199 9.23 -5.54 20.61
N THR A 200 8.25 -5.98 21.38
CA THR A 200 6.92 -6.32 20.85
C THR A 200 6.12 -5.05 20.56
N ILE A 201 5.55 -4.95 19.35
CA ILE A 201 4.70 -3.83 18.97
C ILE A 201 3.37 -3.93 19.71
N ASP A 202 2.91 -2.83 20.28
CA ASP A 202 1.59 -2.73 20.91
C ASP A 202 0.51 -2.53 19.83
N THR A 203 -0.36 -3.54 19.63
CA THR A 203 -1.36 -3.57 18.55
C THR A 203 -2.74 -3.96 19.06
#